data_4183dba0a3caa0db2fbb9715d4ddec9b
#
_entry.id   4183dba0a3caa0db2fbb9715d4ddec9b
#
_cell.length_a   1.000
_cell.length_b   1.000
_cell.length_c   1.000
_cell.angle_alpha   90.00
_cell.angle_beta   90.00
_cell.angle_gamma   90.00
#
_symmetry.space_group_name_H-M   'P 1'
#
loop_
_entity.id
_entity.type
_entity.pdbx_description
1 polymer ?
#
loop_
_entity_poly.entity_id
_entity_poly.type
_entity_poly.pdbx_seq_one_letter_code
_entity_poly.pdbx_strand_id
1 'polypeptide(L)'
;MKKQGFNRRSLKKQSLVQLLLVLLIIVVVNFISSQLFFRLDLTAEKRYSLSETTRNIIRNLDDRVYIKIYLDGDDLPLGFKRLKRSVREMLDDFRVFSKNIEYEFIDPFGDADDETKREVYVELIKKGLIPQYLQEMGNSEYKEQVVFPGAIISFKGEEVPVNFFVDNITVGDQQEFNKTVSELERNFINAIWLLTRESKQKIAFIEGHGELDEWETHDIMMELSRYYQIDRLRMNGVLNSLDGYSAIVIAKPDSIFREREKFIIDQYIMRGGKVLWLVEWMAASMDSLANQVSFMALINDINLDDQLFRY
;
A
#
# COMPACT_ATOMS: atom_id res chain seq x y z
N MET A 1 -72.52 -18.15 40.37
CA MET A 1 -71.15 -18.30 39.83
C MET A 1 -71.25 -19.06 38.51
N LYS A 2 -71.11 -18.36 37.37
CA LYS A 2 -71.05 -18.98 36.03
C LYS A 2 -69.68 -19.47 35.77
N LYS A 3 -69.41 -20.79 35.64
CA LYS A 3 -68.21 -21.40 35.15
C LYS A 3 -68.06 -21.08 33.64
N GLN A 4 -67.10 -20.20 33.25
CA GLN A 4 -66.77 -20.04 31.87
C GLN A 4 -66.07 -21.33 31.38
N GLY A 5 -66.72 -22.05 30.47
CA GLY A 5 -66.15 -23.23 29.82
C GLY A 5 -65.01 -22.83 28.91
N PHE A 6 -63.82 -23.19 29.30
CA PHE A 6 -62.61 -23.00 28.54
C PHE A 6 -62.63 -23.82 27.23
N ASN A 7 -62.82 -23.14 26.09
CA ASN A 7 -62.94 -23.79 24.78
C ASN A 7 -61.52 -24.24 24.24
N ARG A 8 -61.14 -25.49 24.58
CA ARG A 8 -59.85 -26.10 24.24
C ARG A 8 -59.52 -26.05 22.73
N ARG A 9 -60.54 -25.97 21.85
CA ARG A 9 -60.28 -25.83 20.37
C ARG A 9 -59.86 -24.42 20.00
N SER A 10 -60.33 -23.40 20.70
CA SER A 10 -59.86 -22.00 20.48
C SER A 10 -58.41 -21.81 20.89
N LEU A 11 -57.98 -22.39 22.02
CA LEU A 11 -56.60 -22.34 22.50
C LEU A 11 -55.64 -23.05 21.55
N LYS A 12 -55.99 -24.20 21.00
CA LYS A 12 -55.14 -24.91 20.01
C LYS A 12 -54.99 -24.11 18.72
N LYS A 13 -56.04 -23.46 18.23
CA LYS A 13 -55.94 -22.57 17.05
C LYS A 13 -55.09 -21.36 17.33
N GLN A 14 -55.19 -20.75 18.50
CA GLN A 14 -54.42 -19.60 18.92
C GLN A 14 -52.92 -19.94 19.06
N SER A 15 -52.61 -21.10 19.66
CA SER A 15 -51.22 -21.59 19.76
C SER A 15 -50.65 -21.95 18.39
N LEU A 16 -51.43 -22.48 17.45
CA LEU A 16 -50.99 -22.77 16.10
C LEU A 16 -50.67 -21.47 15.32
N VAL A 17 -51.53 -20.46 15.45
CA VAL A 17 -51.31 -19.13 14.84
C VAL A 17 -50.04 -18.46 15.41
N GLN A 18 -49.86 -18.54 16.73
CA GLN A 18 -48.66 -18.02 17.38
C GLN A 18 -47.39 -18.74 16.88
N LEU A 19 -47.44 -20.07 16.76
CA LEU A 19 -46.30 -20.84 16.22
C LEU A 19 -45.97 -20.44 14.79
N LEU A 20 -46.97 -20.29 13.91
CA LEU A 20 -46.79 -19.85 12.53
C LEU A 20 -46.22 -18.44 12.46
N LEU A 21 -46.67 -17.53 13.35
CA LEU A 21 -46.18 -16.16 13.41
C LEU A 21 -44.71 -16.10 13.84
N VAL A 22 -44.32 -16.89 14.84
CA VAL A 22 -42.92 -17.01 15.28
C VAL A 22 -42.03 -17.57 14.16
N LEU A 23 -42.53 -18.61 13.47
CA LEU A 23 -41.78 -19.22 12.36
C LEU A 23 -41.63 -18.23 11.20
N LEU A 24 -42.66 -17.44 10.88
CA LEU A 24 -42.59 -16.37 9.90
C LEU A 24 -41.56 -15.30 10.29
N ILE A 25 -41.55 -14.87 11.56
CA ILE A 25 -40.57 -13.90 12.07
C ILE A 25 -39.18 -14.43 11.93
N ILE A 26 -38.92 -15.70 12.28
CA ILE A 26 -37.57 -16.33 12.12
C ILE A 26 -37.14 -16.33 10.66
N VAL A 27 -38.05 -16.67 9.73
CA VAL A 27 -37.76 -16.65 8.28
C VAL A 27 -37.43 -15.24 7.79
N VAL A 28 -38.24 -14.24 8.22
CA VAL A 28 -38.03 -12.84 7.86
C VAL A 28 -36.71 -12.31 8.43
N VAL A 29 -36.42 -12.60 9.69
CA VAL A 29 -35.14 -12.19 10.33
C VAL A 29 -33.96 -12.85 9.63
N ASN A 30 -34.07 -14.14 9.29
CA ASN A 30 -32.99 -14.86 8.55
C ASN A 30 -32.81 -14.27 7.14
N PHE A 31 -33.91 -13.96 6.44
CA PHE A 31 -33.85 -13.31 5.13
C PHE A 31 -33.23 -11.90 5.19
N ILE A 32 -33.65 -11.08 6.17
CA ILE A 32 -33.06 -9.75 6.38
C ILE A 32 -31.58 -9.89 6.77
N SER A 33 -31.26 -10.82 7.65
CA SER A 33 -29.86 -11.08 8.08
C SER A 33 -28.97 -11.56 6.93
N SER A 34 -29.51 -12.28 5.95
CA SER A 34 -28.77 -12.71 4.75
C SER A 34 -28.51 -11.58 3.75
N GLN A 35 -29.31 -10.50 3.79
CA GLN A 35 -29.13 -9.31 2.95
C GLN A 35 -28.28 -8.23 3.61
N LEU A 36 -28.22 -8.21 4.94
CA LEU A 36 -27.41 -7.28 5.72
C LEU A 36 -26.09 -7.96 6.08
N PHE A 37 -25.08 -7.78 5.22
CA PHE A 37 -23.69 -8.20 5.51
C PHE A 37 -23.13 -7.26 6.58
N PHE A 38 -23.40 -7.55 7.85
CA PHE A 38 -22.87 -6.77 8.97
C PHE A 38 -21.83 -7.60 9.73
N ARG A 39 -20.56 -7.30 9.48
CA ARG A 39 -19.42 -7.93 10.16
C ARG A 39 -19.09 -7.12 11.41
N LEU A 40 -19.46 -7.62 12.60
CA LEU A 40 -19.04 -7.04 13.89
C LEU A 40 -17.65 -7.54 14.22
N ASP A 41 -16.66 -6.67 14.10
CA ASP A 41 -15.32 -6.94 14.61
C ASP A 41 -15.31 -6.67 16.12
N LEU A 42 -15.28 -7.77 16.90
CA LEU A 42 -15.23 -7.75 18.37
C LEU A 42 -13.80 -7.68 18.91
N THR A 43 -12.79 -7.56 18.03
CA THR A 43 -11.41 -7.43 18.46
C THR A 43 -11.11 -6.00 18.91
N ALA A 44 -10.35 -5.84 20.01
CA ALA A 44 -9.96 -4.53 20.53
C ALA A 44 -9.15 -3.70 19.50
N GLU A 45 -8.42 -4.37 18.61
CA GLU A 45 -7.56 -3.77 17.59
C GLU A 45 -8.22 -3.64 16.21
N LYS A 46 -9.51 -4.02 16.07
CA LYS A 46 -10.26 -4.00 14.80
C LYS A 46 -9.50 -4.63 13.62
N ARG A 47 -8.78 -5.72 13.88
CA ARG A 47 -7.91 -6.41 12.90
C ARG A 47 -8.65 -6.96 11.67
N TYR A 48 -9.96 -7.09 11.75
CA TYR A 48 -10.83 -7.65 10.70
C TYR A 48 -11.77 -6.60 10.10
N SER A 49 -11.51 -5.31 10.34
CA SER A 49 -12.27 -4.23 9.74
C SER A 49 -11.36 -3.28 8.98
N LEU A 50 -11.75 -2.93 7.76
CA LEU A 50 -11.00 -1.98 6.94
C LEU A 50 -10.84 -0.63 7.65
N SER A 51 -9.69 0.01 7.46
CA SER A 51 -9.42 1.35 7.98
C SER A 51 -10.41 2.37 7.40
N GLU A 52 -10.62 3.46 8.11
CA GLU A 52 -11.49 4.54 7.63
C GLU A 52 -10.96 5.18 6.33
N THR A 53 -9.65 5.32 6.24
CA THR A 53 -8.96 5.80 5.02
C THR A 53 -9.24 4.90 3.84
N THR A 54 -9.10 3.58 4.00
CA THR A 54 -9.42 2.59 2.96
C THR A 54 -10.87 2.71 2.50
N ARG A 55 -11.80 2.75 3.45
CA ARG A 55 -13.24 2.90 3.13
C ARG A 55 -13.53 4.18 2.36
N ASN A 56 -12.91 5.29 2.72
CA ASN A 56 -13.09 6.56 2.05
C ASN A 56 -12.54 6.54 0.62
N ILE A 57 -11.35 5.98 0.40
CA ILE A 57 -10.77 5.86 -0.95
C ILE A 57 -11.66 4.99 -1.83
N ILE A 58 -12.08 3.82 -1.34
CA ILE A 58 -12.88 2.86 -2.11
C ILE A 58 -14.26 3.41 -2.45
N ARG A 59 -14.93 4.12 -1.52
CA ARG A 59 -16.25 4.73 -1.76
C ARG A 59 -16.23 5.83 -2.83
N ASN A 60 -15.11 6.52 -2.95
CA ASN A 60 -14.96 7.64 -3.88
C ASN A 60 -14.39 7.23 -5.24
N LEU A 61 -14.34 5.94 -5.55
CA LEU A 61 -13.93 5.46 -6.87
C LEU A 61 -14.96 5.89 -7.94
N ASP A 62 -14.50 6.66 -8.91
CA ASP A 62 -15.31 7.20 -10.01
C ASP A 62 -15.48 6.20 -11.18
N ASP A 63 -14.59 5.19 -11.28
CA ASP A 63 -14.62 4.17 -12.33
C ASP A 63 -14.17 2.81 -11.76
N ARG A 64 -14.21 1.76 -12.59
CA ARG A 64 -13.87 0.39 -12.19
C ARG A 64 -12.37 0.20 -12.02
N VAL A 65 -12.01 -0.42 -10.91
CA VAL A 65 -10.67 -0.92 -10.61
C VAL A 65 -10.67 -2.43 -10.86
N TYR A 66 -9.81 -2.91 -11.75
CA TYR A 66 -9.63 -4.33 -12.04
C TYR A 66 -8.38 -4.84 -11.35
N ILE A 67 -8.49 -5.95 -10.63
CA ILE A 67 -7.41 -6.55 -9.86
C ILE A 67 -7.19 -7.98 -10.31
N LYS A 68 -6.05 -8.26 -10.93
CA LYS A 68 -5.61 -9.59 -11.35
C LYS A 68 -4.62 -10.13 -10.32
N ILE A 69 -4.99 -11.19 -9.61
CA ILE A 69 -4.18 -11.80 -8.56
C ILE A 69 -3.53 -13.06 -9.12
N TYR A 70 -2.21 -13.07 -9.25
CA TYR A 70 -1.43 -14.19 -9.79
C TYR A 70 -1.06 -15.19 -8.70
N LEU A 71 -2.06 -15.61 -7.93
CA LEU A 71 -1.92 -16.54 -6.81
C LEU A 71 -3.03 -17.59 -6.90
N ASP A 72 -3.01 -18.37 -7.97
CA ASP A 72 -3.89 -19.52 -8.19
C ASP A 72 -3.09 -20.75 -8.64
N GLY A 73 -3.72 -21.92 -8.60
CA GLY A 73 -3.16 -23.22 -8.96
C GLY A 73 -3.44 -24.28 -7.90
N ASP A 74 -3.51 -25.53 -8.34
CA ASP A 74 -3.83 -26.67 -7.48
C ASP A 74 -2.65 -27.06 -6.56
N ASP A 75 -1.43 -26.90 -7.06
CA ASP A 75 -0.19 -27.31 -6.38
C ASP A 75 0.40 -26.23 -5.45
N LEU A 76 -0.37 -25.17 -5.11
CA LEU A 76 0.14 -24.14 -4.20
C LEU A 76 0.38 -24.70 -2.79
N PRO A 77 1.56 -24.42 -2.18
CA PRO A 77 1.83 -24.75 -0.78
C PRO A 77 0.81 -24.13 0.19
N LEU A 78 0.65 -24.77 1.36
CA LEU A 78 -0.39 -24.40 2.33
C LEU A 78 -0.34 -22.93 2.75
N GLY A 79 0.86 -22.33 2.89
CA GLY A 79 1.03 -20.90 3.21
C GLY A 79 0.41 -20.00 2.15
N PHE A 80 0.66 -20.28 0.87
CA PHE A 80 0.10 -19.54 -0.25
C PHE A 80 -1.41 -19.73 -0.40
N LYS A 81 -1.93 -20.94 -0.12
CA LYS A 81 -3.40 -21.18 -0.08
C LYS A 81 -4.08 -20.34 1.01
N ARG A 82 -3.43 -20.17 2.17
CA ARG A 82 -3.93 -19.28 3.23
C ARG A 82 -3.87 -17.82 2.80
N LEU A 83 -2.75 -17.38 2.22
CA LEU A 83 -2.59 -16.02 1.70
C LEU A 83 -3.66 -15.71 0.63
N LYS A 84 -3.88 -16.60 -0.35
CA LYS A 84 -4.95 -16.49 -1.34
C LYS A 84 -6.32 -16.26 -0.68
N ARG A 85 -6.62 -17.01 0.39
CA ARG A 85 -7.88 -16.84 1.14
C ARG A 85 -7.96 -15.47 1.78
N SER A 86 -6.90 -15.01 2.45
CA SER A 86 -6.85 -13.69 3.09
C SER A 86 -7.01 -12.55 2.09
N VAL A 87 -6.36 -12.66 0.92
CA VAL A 87 -6.54 -11.68 -0.18
C VAL A 87 -7.98 -11.66 -0.65
N ARG A 88 -8.60 -12.82 -0.84
CA ARG A 88 -10.01 -12.91 -1.25
C ARG A 88 -10.94 -12.27 -0.23
N GLU A 89 -10.80 -12.61 1.04
CA GLU A 89 -11.62 -12.06 2.13
C GLU A 89 -11.52 -10.54 2.19
N MET A 90 -10.31 -10.00 2.06
CA MET A 90 -10.08 -8.55 2.04
C MET A 90 -10.73 -7.88 0.81
N LEU A 91 -10.59 -8.47 -0.38
CA LEU A 91 -11.20 -7.89 -1.60
C LEU A 91 -12.73 -8.01 -1.61
N ASP A 92 -13.28 -9.05 -1.00
CA ASP A 92 -14.72 -9.15 -0.76
C ASP A 92 -15.19 -8.05 0.20
N ASP A 93 -14.42 -7.75 1.26
CA ASP A 93 -14.69 -6.61 2.14
C ASP A 93 -14.62 -5.27 1.36
N PHE A 94 -13.69 -5.10 0.41
CA PHE A 94 -13.64 -3.91 -0.47
C PHE A 94 -14.91 -3.77 -1.31
N ARG A 95 -15.43 -4.87 -1.86
CA ARG A 95 -16.66 -4.91 -2.65
C ARG A 95 -17.91 -4.50 -1.86
N VAL A 96 -17.90 -4.71 -0.55
CA VAL A 96 -19.01 -4.24 0.33
C VAL A 96 -19.13 -2.71 0.28
N PHE A 97 -18.01 -1.99 0.13
CA PHE A 97 -17.98 -0.52 0.15
C PHE A 97 -18.05 0.11 -1.24
N SER A 98 -17.70 -0.62 -2.31
CA SER A 98 -17.78 -0.13 -3.69
C SER A 98 -18.06 -1.24 -4.69
N LYS A 99 -19.01 -0.98 -5.60
CA LYS A 99 -19.28 -1.86 -6.75
C LYS A 99 -18.24 -1.71 -7.87
N ASN A 100 -17.35 -0.74 -7.75
CA ASN A 100 -16.31 -0.44 -8.71
C ASN A 100 -15.03 -1.27 -8.50
N ILE A 101 -15.04 -2.25 -7.61
CA ILE A 101 -13.93 -3.20 -7.40
C ILE A 101 -14.30 -4.53 -8.08
N GLU A 102 -13.51 -4.90 -9.07
CA GLU A 102 -13.58 -6.21 -9.73
C GLU A 102 -12.25 -6.93 -9.57
N TYR A 103 -12.27 -8.22 -9.24
CA TYR A 103 -11.04 -8.99 -9.11
C TYR A 103 -11.20 -10.42 -9.62
N GLU A 104 -10.09 -10.99 -10.06
CA GLU A 104 -9.97 -12.38 -10.47
C GLU A 104 -8.65 -12.99 -9.99
N PHE A 105 -8.69 -14.29 -9.69
CA PHE A 105 -7.48 -15.07 -9.41
C PHE A 105 -7.08 -15.82 -10.67
N ILE A 106 -5.81 -15.73 -11.02
CA ILE A 106 -5.23 -16.29 -12.23
C ILE A 106 -4.11 -17.24 -11.86
N ASP A 107 -4.17 -18.47 -12.38
CA ASP A 107 -3.01 -19.33 -12.44
C ASP A 107 -2.15 -18.91 -13.65
N PRO A 108 -0.97 -18.31 -13.44
CA PRO A 108 -0.19 -17.77 -14.54
C PRO A 108 0.35 -18.88 -15.47
N PHE A 109 0.47 -20.11 -14.98
CA PHE A 109 1.08 -21.19 -15.74
C PHE A 109 0.08 -22.25 -16.20
N GLY A 110 -0.97 -22.53 -15.42
CA GLY A 110 -2.05 -23.46 -15.76
C GLY A 110 -1.59 -24.70 -16.55
N ASP A 111 -2.38 -25.07 -17.56
CA ASP A 111 -2.08 -26.14 -18.51
C ASP A 111 -1.27 -25.70 -19.74
N ALA A 112 -0.61 -24.53 -19.71
CA ALA A 112 0.15 -23.99 -20.82
C ALA A 112 1.41 -24.84 -21.10
N ASP A 113 1.87 -24.81 -22.36
CA ASP A 113 3.15 -25.41 -22.75
C ASP A 113 4.35 -24.60 -22.22
N ASP A 114 5.54 -25.18 -22.32
CA ASP A 114 6.75 -24.56 -21.76
C ASP A 114 7.14 -23.22 -22.45
N GLU A 115 6.79 -23.03 -23.72
CA GLU A 115 7.05 -21.79 -24.44
C GLU A 115 6.15 -20.68 -23.93
N THR A 116 4.85 -20.94 -23.85
CA THR A 116 3.86 -20.01 -23.28
C THR A 116 4.16 -19.65 -21.82
N LYS A 117 4.59 -20.65 -21.00
CA LYS A 117 5.01 -20.38 -19.61
C LYS A 117 6.17 -19.41 -19.52
N ARG A 118 7.17 -19.51 -20.42
CA ARG A 118 8.28 -18.58 -20.48
C ARG A 118 7.85 -17.17 -20.89
N GLU A 119 6.95 -17.07 -21.85
CA GLU A 119 6.42 -15.78 -22.29
C GLU A 119 5.68 -15.06 -21.16
N VAL A 120 4.77 -15.77 -20.47
CA VAL A 120 4.03 -15.27 -19.30
C VAL A 120 4.98 -14.86 -18.18
N TYR A 121 6.00 -15.68 -17.89
CA TYR A 121 7.01 -15.35 -16.88
C TYR A 121 7.71 -14.01 -17.19
N VAL A 122 8.17 -13.84 -18.43
CA VAL A 122 8.84 -12.61 -18.85
C VAL A 122 7.89 -11.40 -18.81
N GLU A 123 6.63 -11.60 -19.23
CA GLU A 123 5.61 -10.55 -19.18
C GLU A 123 5.34 -10.08 -17.75
N LEU A 124 5.16 -11.00 -16.80
CA LEU A 124 4.88 -10.66 -15.41
C LEU A 124 6.04 -9.91 -14.74
N ILE A 125 7.28 -10.31 -15.04
CA ILE A 125 8.46 -9.56 -14.57
C ILE A 125 8.51 -8.15 -15.18
N LYS A 126 8.25 -8.03 -16.47
CA LYS A 126 8.20 -6.70 -17.14
C LYS A 126 7.11 -5.80 -16.54
N LYS A 127 6.01 -6.38 -16.07
CA LYS A 127 4.95 -5.69 -15.34
C LYS A 127 5.31 -5.39 -13.88
N GLY A 128 6.47 -5.81 -13.40
CA GLY A 128 7.00 -5.52 -12.07
C GLY A 128 6.62 -6.52 -10.98
N LEU A 129 6.10 -7.70 -11.33
CA LEU A 129 5.88 -8.76 -10.37
C LEU A 129 7.18 -9.51 -10.07
N ILE A 130 7.38 -9.86 -8.79
CA ILE A 130 8.56 -10.55 -8.29
C ILE A 130 8.24 -12.05 -8.15
N PRO A 131 8.94 -12.94 -8.89
CA PRO A 131 8.76 -14.39 -8.75
C PRO A 131 9.35 -14.88 -7.43
N GLN A 132 8.72 -15.91 -6.85
CA GLN A 132 9.24 -16.65 -5.70
C GLN A 132 9.58 -18.08 -6.15
N TYR A 133 10.78 -18.55 -5.80
CA TYR A 133 11.27 -19.87 -6.13
C TYR A 133 11.08 -20.78 -4.92
N LEU A 134 10.17 -21.74 -5.03
CA LEU A 134 9.84 -22.65 -3.96
C LEU A 134 10.55 -23.97 -4.19
N GLN A 135 11.28 -24.43 -3.18
CA GLN A 135 11.90 -25.74 -3.18
C GLN A 135 11.11 -26.65 -2.26
N GLU A 136 10.44 -27.65 -2.80
CA GLU A 136 9.83 -28.72 -2.02
C GLU A 136 10.76 -29.93 -1.97
N MET A 137 11.06 -30.40 -0.75
CA MET A 137 11.69 -31.72 -0.56
C MET A 137 10.65 -32.83 -0.80
N GLY A 138 10.60 -33.33 -2.01
CA GLY A 138 9.90 -34.57 -2.30
C GLY A 138 10.74 -35.80 -1.89
N ASN A 139 10.10 -36.97 -1.85
CA ASN A 139 10.74 -38.25 -1.38
C ASN A 139 11.98 -38.71 -2.16
N SER A 140 12.35 -38.07 -3.28
CA SER A 140 13.54 -38.42 -4.08
C SER A 140 14.00 -37.34 -5.06
N GLU A 141 13.25 -36.26 -5.27
CA GLU A 141 13.61 -35.20 -6.23
C GLU A 141 13.27 -33.81 -5.66
N TYR A 142 14.16 -32.87 -5.91
CA TYR A 142 13.87 -31.46 -5.67
C TYR A 142 12.96 -30.95 -6.80
N LYS A 143 11.71 -30.63 -6.47
CA LYS A 143 10.81 -29.95 -7.40
C LYS A 143 10.93 -28.45 -7.14
N GLU A 144 11.45 -27.72 -8.10
CA GLU A 144 11.45 -26.27 -8.08
C GLU A 144 10.15 -25.77 -8.72
N GLN A 145 9.40 -24.96 -7.98
CA GLN A 145 8.17 -24.34 -8.44
C GLN A 145 8.31 -22.83 -8.39
N VAL A 146 7.93 -22.15 -9.47
CA VAL A 146 7.88 -20.69 -9.52
C VAL A 146 6.45 -20.22 -9.25
N VAL A 147 6.29 -19.28 -8.33
CA VAL A 147 5.00 -18.65 -8.00
C VAL A 147 5.15 -17.14 -8.10
N PHE A 148 4.10 -16.45 -8.54
CA PHE A 148 4.03 -14.98 -8.53
C PHE A 148 3.04 -14.51 -7.46
N PRO A 149 3.45 -14.42 -6.19
CA PRO A 149 2.57 -13.95 -5.11
C PRO A 149 2.39 -12.44 -5.19
N GLY A 150 1.51 -12.01 -6.07
CA GLY A 150 1.27 -10.60 -6.32
C GLY A 150 -0.01 -10.37 -7.10
N ALA A 151 -0.31 -9.10 -7.32
CA ALA A 151 -1.44 -8.66 -8.11
C ALA A 151 -1.05 -7.51 -9.04
N ILE A 152 -1.77 -7.35 -10.15
CA ILE A 152 -1.73 -6.17 -11.00
C ILE A 152 -3.08 -5.47 -10.85
N ILE A 153 -3.03 -4.21 -10.47
CA ILE A 153 -4.21 -3.36 -10.34
C ILE A 153 -4.24 -2.43 -11.55
N SER A 154 -5.38 -2.43 -12.26
CA SER A 154 -5.59 -1.63 -13.46
C SER A 154 -6.73 -0.64 -13.25
N PHE A 155 -6.52 0.61 -13.67
CA PHE A 155 -7.51 1.67 -13.63
C PHE A 155 -7.33 2.62 -14.81
N LYS A 156 -8.37 2.83 -15.61
CA LYS A 156 -8.36 3.72 -16.81
C LYS A 156 -7.18 3.48 -17.75
N GLY A 157 -6.69 2.23 -17.84
CA GLY A 157 -5.59 1.83 -18.74
C GLY A 157 -4.18 1.92 -18.11
N GLU A 158 -4.05 2.47 -16.91
CA GLU A 158 -2.81 2.44 -16.12
C GLU A 158 -2.75 1.17 -15.28
N GLU A 159 -1.55 0.62 -15.06
CA GLU A 159 -1.33 -0.59 -14.26
C GLU A 159 -0.28 -0.36 -13.18
N VAL A 160 -0.53 -0.90 -11.98
CA VAL A 160 0.43 -0.88 -10.87
C VAL A 160 0.54 -2.29 -10.28
N PRO A 161 1.76 -2.86 -10.16
CA PRO A 161 1.97 -4.13 -9.49
C PRO A 161 1.92 -3.98 -7.98
N VAL A 162 1.40 -5.00 -7.32
CA VAL A 162 1.43 -5.18 -5.87
C VAL A 162 2.09 -6.51 -5.57
N ASN A 163 3.32 -6.49 -5.09
CA ASN A 163 4.03 -7.68 -4.65
C ASN A 163 3.70 -7.97 -3.19
N PHE A 164 3.39 -9.22 -2.87
CA PHE A 164 3.07 -9.61 -1.50
C PHE A 164 4.34 -9.85 -0.68
N PHE A 165 5.43 -10.24 -1.35
CA PHE A 165 6.76 -10.39 -0.76
C PHE A 165 7.76 -9.59 -1.57
N VAL A 166 8.70 -8.95 -0.89
CA VAL A 166 9.80 -8.21 -1.50
C VAL A 166 11.04 -9.09 -1.60
N ASP A 167 11.30 -9.85 -0.53
CA ASP A 167 12.42 -10.78 -0.45
C ASP A 167 11.99 -12.21 -0.76
N ASN A 168 12.96 -13.08 -1.10
CA ASN A 168 12.70 -14.50 -1.26
C ASN A 168 12.30 -15.13 0.07
N ILE A 169 11.17 -15.81 0.09
CA ILE A 169 10.63 -16.47 1.27
C ILE A 169 10.97 -17.95 1.30
N THR A 170 11.16 -18.47 2.50
CA THR A 170 11.26 -19.92 2.71
C THR A 170 9.87 -20.51 2.94
N VAL A 171 9.57 -21.62 2.28
CA VAL A 171 8.31 -22.36 2.49
C VAL A 171 8.22 -22.76 3.96
N GLY A 172 7.19 -22.25 4.67
CA GLY A 172 6.98 -22.51 6.10
C GLY A 172 7.29 -21.35 7.03
N ASP A 173 7.79 -20.21 6.55
CA ASP A 173 7.97 -19.01 7.35
C ASP A 173 6.62 -18.37 7.72
N GLN A 174 6.05 -18.85 8.84
CA GLN A 174 4.76 -18.38 9.33
C GLN A 174 4.78 -16.90 9.75
N GLN A 175 5.93 -16.37 10.15
CA GLN A 175 6.04 -14.97 10.60
C GLN A 175 5.93 -14.04 9.40
N GLU A 176 6.62 -14.33 8.31
CA GLU A 176 6.57 -13.53 7.10
C GLU A 176 5.18 -13.59 6.44
N PHE A 177 4.54 -14.77 6.40
CA PHE A 177 3.15 -14.87 5.93
C PHE A 177 2.17 -14.05 6.78
N ASN A 178 2.30 -14.07 8.12
CA ASN A 178 1.43 -13.30 9.00
C ASN A 178 1.65 -11.79 8.82
N LYS A 179 2.90 -11.35 8.67
CA LYS A 179 3.26 -9.96 8.38
C LYS A 179 2.64 -9.53 7.05
N THR A 180 2.84 -10.32 5.99
CA THR A 180 2.26 -10.06 4.66
C THR A 180 0.75 -9.90 4.74
N VAL A 181 0.05 -10.81 5.42
CA VAL A 181 -1.41 -10.70 5.59
C VAL A 181 -1.81 -9.41 6.29
N SER A 182 -1.06 -8.97 7.31
CA SER A 182 -1.33 -7.71 8.00
C SER A 182 -1.09 -6.46 7.15
N GLU A 183 -0.28 -6.56 6.11
CA GLU A 183 0.08 -5.47 5.20
C GLU A 183 -0.76 -5.42 3.91
N LEU A 184 -1.56 -6.46 3.63
CA LEU A 184 -2.34 -6.56 2.39
C LEU A 184 -3.21 -5.32 2.15
N GLU A 185 -4.00 -4.91 3.15
CA GLU A 185 -4.90 -3.75 3.03
C GLU A 185 -4.11 -2.51 2.62
N ARG A 186 -3.01 -2.22 3.32
CA ARG A 186 -2.16 -1.07 3.04
C ARG A 186 -1.58 -1.12 1.63
N ASN A 187 -1.08 -2.28 1.20
CA ASN A 187 -0.44 -2.42 -0.11
C ASN A 187 -1.45 -2.26 -1.25
N PHE A 188 -2.63 -2.86 -1.14
CA PHE A 188 -3.68 -2.73 -2.14
C PHE A 188 -4.26 -1.32 -2.20
N ILE A 189 -4.57 -0.72 -1.05
CA ILE A 189 -5.17 0.61 -1.04
C ILE A 189 -4.19 1.69 -1.50
N ASN A 190 -2.90 1.52 -1.20
CA ASN A 190 -1.86 2.41 -1.70
C ASN A 190 -1.76 2.36 -3.23
N ALA A 191 -1.79 1.18 -3.83
CA ALA A 191 -1.77 1.02 -5.29
C ALA A 191 -3.05 1.59 -5.94
N ILE A 192 -4.22 1.36 -5.35
CA ILE A 192 -5.48 1.95 -5.82
C ILE A 192 -5.41 3.48 -5.73
N TRP A 193 -4.96 4.03 -4.61
CA TRP A 193 -4.81 5.47 -4.42
C TRP A 193 -3.84 6.09 -5.43
N LEU A 194 -2.72 5.41 -5.73
CA LEU A 194 -1.76 5.85 -6.75
C LEU A 194 -2.41 5.98 -8.14
N LEU A 195 -3.27 5.04 -8.49
CA LEU A 195 -3.94 5.01 -9.78
C LEU A 195 -5.11 5.99 -9.89
N THR A 196 -5.79 6.26 -8.78
CA THR A 196 -7.04 7.05 -8.78
C THR A 196 -6.84 8.53 -8.49
N ARG A 197 -5.65 8.94 -8.07
CA ARG A 197 -5.36 10.36 -7.82
C ARG A 197 -5.26 11.15 -9.13
N GLU A 198 -5.81 12.35 -9.16
CA GLU A 198 -5.88 13.20 -10.35
C GLU A 198 -4.50 13.72 -10.80
N SER A 199 -3.59 13.98 -9.86
CA SER A 199 -2.25 14.49 -10.17
C SER A 199 -1.23 14.13 -9.09
N LYS A 200 0.02 13.97 -9.51
CA LYS A 200 1.15 13.82 -8.58
C LYS A 200 1.50 15.20 -8.01
N GLN A 201 1.65 15.27 -6.70
CA GLN A 201 2.22 16.46 -6.05
C GLN A 201 3.69 16.61 -6.47
N LYS A 202 4.13 17.87 -6.58
CA LYS A 202 5.51 18.18 -6.98
C LYS A 202 6.41 18.31 -5.76
N ILE A 203 7.60 17.72 -5.84
CA ILE A 203 8.68 17.87 -4.87
C ILE A 203 9.93 18.34 -5.61
N ALA A 204 10.61 19.36 -5.07
CA ALA A 204 11.88 19.81 -5.63
C ALA A 204 13.06 19.43 -4.73
N PHE A 205 14.11 18.86 -5.33
CA PHE A 205 15.43 18.78 -4.75
C PHE A 205 16.17 20.08 -5.07
N ILE A 206 16.56 20.82 -4.03
CA ILE A 206 17.25 22.09 -4.19
C ILE A 206 18.68 21.86 -4.60
N GLU A 207 19.19 22.72 -5.49
CA GLU A 207 20.55 22.74 -5.98
C GLU A 207 21.15 24.13 -5.92
N GLY A 208 22.46 24.19 -5.79
CA GLY A 208 23.23 25.45 -5.87
C GLY A 208 24.09 25.74 -4.67
N HIS A 209 24.01 24.90 -3.62
CA HIS A 209 24.80 25.06 -2.38
C HIS A 209 25.62 23.80 -2.07
N GLY A 210 26.06 23.06 -3.11
CA GLY A 210 26.84 21.85 -2.94
C GLY A 210 26.06 20.64 -2.44
N GLU A 211 24.74 20.67 -2.64
CA GLU A 211 23.88 19.53 -2.29
C GLU A 211 24.26 18.28 -3.06
N LEU A 212 23.79 17.11 -2.56
CA LEU A 212 23.99 15.82 -3.21
C LEU A 212 23.53 15.84 -4.67
N ASP A 213 24.34 15.30 -5.55
CA ASP A 213 24.10 15.29 -6.99
C ASP A 213 23.03 14.27 -7.42
N GLU A 214 22.78 14.17 -8.73
CA GLU A 214 21.79 13.27 -9.31
C GLU A 214 22.14 11.79 -9.07
N TRP A 215 23.45 11.44 -9.08
CA TRP A 215 23.89 10.07 -8.87
C TRP A 215 23.74 9.65 -7.41
N GLU A 216 24.10 10.52 -6.49
CA GLU A 216 24.00 10.28 -5.05
C GLU A 216 22.54 10.17 -4.58
N THR A 217 21.62 10.84 -5.27
CA THR A 217 20.17 10.86 -4.94
C THR A 217 19.34 9.99 -5.87
N HIS A 218 19.94 9.25 -6.81
CA HIS A 218 19.24 8.52 -7.84
C HIS A 218 18.18 7.56 -7.29
N ASP A 219 18.58 6.69 -6.37
CA ASP A 219 17.67 5.65 -5.85
C ASP A 219 16.46 6.23 -5.12
N ILE A 220 16.69 7.25 -4.28
CA ILE A 220 15.57 7.90 -3.55
C ILE A 220 14.66 8.68 -4.51
N MET A 221 15.22 9.35 -5.53
CA MET A 221 14.43 10.05 -6.53
C MET A 221 13.59 9.09 -7.37
N MET A 222 14.14 7.95 -7.76
CA MET A 222 13.43 6.89 -8.49
C MET A 222 12.27 6.34 -7.65
N GLU A 223 12.48 6.05 -6.37
CA GLU A 223 11.42 5.55 -5.50
C GLU A 223 10.33 6.61 -5.25
N LEU A 224 10.72 7.87 -4.99
CA LEU A 224 9.78 8.96 -4.83
C LEU A 224 9.01 9.29 -6.13
N SER A 225 9.60 9.06 -7.30
CA SER A 225 8.96 9.33 -8.60
C SER A 225 7.69 8.50 -8.83
N ARG A 226 7.56 7.36 -8.16
CA ARG A 226 6.33 6.55 -8.16
C ARG A 226 5.15 7.34 -7.59
N TYR A 227 5.42 8.17 -6.56
CA TYR A 227 4.40 8.87 -5.78
C TYR A 227 4.30 10.36 -6.12
N TYR A 228 5.39 11.00 -6.53
CA TYR A 228 5.52 12.43 -6.72
C TYR A 228 6.10 12.75 -8.09
N GLN A 229 5.86 13.95 -8.56
CA GLN A 229 6.66 14.53 -9.63
C GLN A 229 7.91 15.14 -8.99
N ILE A 230 9.09 14.66 -9.38
CA ILE A 230 10.36 15.09 -8.80
C ILE A 230 11.08 16.00 -9.79
N ASP A 231 11.44 17.20 -9.34
CA ASP A 231 12.23 18.18 -10.10
C ASP A 231 13.50 18.49 -9.32
N ARG A 232 14.57 18.84 -10.03
CA ARG A 232 15.79 19.46 -9.43
C ARG A 232 15.74 20.95 -9.74
N LEU A 233 15.93 21.79 -8.72
CA LEU A 233 15.67 23.21 -8.83
C LEU A 233 16.77 24.07 -8.22
N ARG A 234 17.25 25.07 -9.00
CA ARG A 234 18.06 26.19 -8.50
C ARG A 234 17.18 27.41 -8.31
N MET A 235 17.17 27.96 -7.09
CA MET A 235 16.32 29.11 -6.76
C MET A 235 16.71 30.38 -7.51
N ASN A 236 17.98 30.56 -7.86
CA ASN A 236 18.53 31.73 -8.59
C ASN A 236 18.07 33.09 -8.05
N GLY A 237 17.67 33.16 -6.78
CA GLY A 237 17.15 34.36 -6.14
C GLY A 237 15.79 34.85 -6.65
N VAL A 238 15.00 34.02 -7.32
CA VAL A 238 13.63 34.34 -7.77
C VAL A 238 12.64 34.02 -6.66
N LEU A 239 11.86 35.02 -6.21
CA LEU A 239 10.96 34.93 -5.04
C LEU A 239 9.93 33.78 -5.13
N ASN A 240 9.41 33.54 -6.31
CA ASN A 240 8.33 32.54 -6.52
C ASN A 240 8.85 31.24 -7.12
N SER A 241 10.16 30.98 -7.06
CA SER A 241 10.77 29.78 -7.65
C SER A 241 10.29 28.46 -7.02
N LEU A 242 9.80 28.54 -5.77
CA LEU A 242 9.29 27.39 -5.03
C LEU A 242 7.76 27.22 -5.12
N ASP A 243 7.07 28.13 -5.81
CA ASP A 243 5.62 28.05 -5.94
C ASP A 243 5.22 26.79 -6.75
N GLY A 244 4.16 26.13 -6.30
CA GLY A 244 3.66 24.91 -6.91
C GLY A 244 4.32 23.61 -6.43
N TYR A 245 5.38 23.68 -5.63
CA TYR A 245 5.94 22.51 -4.95
C TYR A 245 5.27 22.30 -3.59
N SER A 246 4.86 21.06 -3.31
CA SER A 246 4.27 20.66 -2.02
C SER A 246 5.33 20.48 -0.94
N ALA A 247 6.52 20.09 -1.34
CA ALA A 247 7.70 19.97 -0.47
C ALA A 247 8.98 20.27 -1.25
N ILE A 248 10.01 20.69 -0.52
CA ILE A 248 11.38 20.79 -1.02
C ILE A 248 12.32 19.96 -0.15
N VAL A 249 13.37 19.42 -0.76
CA VAL A 249 14.43 18.66 -0.11
C VAL A 249 15.74 19.38 -0.29
N ILE A 250 16.44 19.67 0.81
CA ILE A 250 17.77 20.24 0.84
C ILE A 250 18.69 19.19 1.42
N ALA A 251 19.45 18.52 0.54
CA ALA A 251 20.20 17.31 0.85
C ALA A 251 21.70 17.62 0.97
N LYS A 252 22.20 17.69 2.20
CA LYS A 252 23.63 17.83 2.54
C LYS A 252 24.29 19.03 1.85
N PRO A 253 23.79 20.25 2.05
CA PRO A 253 24.45 21.46 1.53
C PRO A 253 25.82 21.62 2.20
N ASP A 254 26.81 22.06 1.44
CA ASP A 254 28.17 22.34 1.92
C ASP A 254 28.59 23.81 1.75
N SER A 255 27.75 24.61 1.11
CA SER A 255 28.05 26.00 0.75
C SER A 255 27.00 26.96 1.34
N ILE A 256 27.40 28.22 1.51
CA ILE A 256 26.65 29.26 2.21
C ILE A 256 25.37 29.64 1.47
N PHE A 257 24.24 29.58 2.17
CA PHE A 257 22.97 30.18 1.72
C PHE A 257 23.02 31.70 1.88
N ARG A 258 22.72 32.44 0.80
CA ARG A 258 22.61 33.89 0.84
C ARG A 258 21.30 34.32 1.50
N GLU A 259 21.28 35.48 2.11
CA GLU A 259 20.10 36.01 2.79
C GLU A 259 18.83 36.04 1.90
N ARG A 260 19.01 36.27 0.59
CA ARG A 260 17.91 36.23 -0.37
C ARG A 260 17.32 34.86 -0.55
N GLU A 261 18.13 33.80 -0.54
CA GLU A 261 17.72 32.40 -0.68
C GLU A 261 17.05 31.92 0.61
N LYS A 262 17.61 32.28 1.75
CA LYS A 262 16.99 32.05 3.06
C LYS A 262 15.61 32.73 3.12
N PHE A 263 15.47 33.96 2.65
CA PHE A 263 14.19 34.66 2.59
C PHE A 263 13.18 33.93 1.67
N ILE A 264 13.59 33.40 0.53
CA ILE A 264 12.71 32.62 -0.37
C ILE A 264 12.18 31.37 0.34
N ILE A 265 13.06 30.64 1.03
CA ILE A 265 12.68 29.43 1.79
C ILE A 265 11.75 29.82 2.95
N ASP A 266 12.05 30.89 3.69
CA ASP A 266 11.20 31.41 4.78
C ASP A 266 9.78 31.74 4.27
N GLN A 267 9.67 32.48 3.16
CA GLN A 267 8.38 32.80 2.55
C GLN A 267 7.63 31.54 2.06
N TYR A 268 8.35 30.55 1.55
CA TYR A 268 7.76 29.28 1.14
C TYR A 268 7.17 28.53 2.36
N ILE A 269 7.90 28.43 3.47
CA ILE A 269 7.43 27.82 4.72
C ILE A 269 6.23 28.58 5.27
N MET A 270 6.28 29.91 5.29
CA MET A 270 5.19 30.76 5.78
C MET A 270 3.89 30.61 4.97
N ARG A 271 3.98 30.22 3.70
CA ARG A 271 2.84 29.89 2.85
C ARG A 271 2.36 28.45 2.99
N GLY A 272 2.92 27.66 3.92
CA GLY A 272 2.57 26.25 4.17
C GLY A 272 3.39 25.24 3.39
N GLY A 273 4.45 25.65 2.71
CA GLY A 273 5.41 24.76 2.08
C GLY A 273 6.18 23.93 3.12
N LYS A 274 6.54 22.72 2.75
CA LYS A 274 7.24 21.75 3.63
C LYS A 274 8.70 21.64 3.20
N VAL A 275 9.61 21.69 4.17
CA VAL A 275 11.05 21.57 3.90
C VAL A 275 11.61 20.36 4.64
N LEU A 276 12.25 19.46 3.92
CA LEU A 276 13.07 18.41 4.50
C LEU A 276 14.53 18.86 4.47
N TRP A 277 15.06 19.12 5.66
CA TRP A 277 16.46 19.48 5.86
C TRP A 277 17.29 18.25 6.22
N LEU A 278 18.24 17.89 5.39
CA LEU A 278 19.24 16.85 5.65
C LEU A 278 20.60 17.55 5.74
N VAL A 279 20.94 18.05 6.91
CA VAL A 279 22.10 18.91 7.14
C VAL A 279 23.20 18.15 7.87
N GLU A 280 24.41 18.27 7.38
CA GLU A 280 25.62 17.75 8.00
C GLU A 280 26.52 18.92 8.41
N TRP A 281 26.58 19.17 9.73
CA TRP A 281 27.31 20.33 10.27
C TRP A 281 28.83 20.22 10.16
N MET A 282 29.35 19.00 10.02
CA MET A 282 30.77 18.74 9.95
C MET A 282 31.12 17.95 8.70
N ALA A 283 32.05 18.43 7.93
CA ALA A 283 32.66 17.67 6.85
C ALA A 283 33.51 16.54 7.43
N ALA A 284 32.93 15.37 7.61
CA ALA A 284 33.63 14.18 8.07
C ALA A 284 33.26 13.01 7.12
N SER A 285 34.25 12.55 6.34
CA SER A 285 34.08 11.41 5.46
C SER A 285 34.99 10.26 5.90
N MET A 286 34.45 9.05 5.93
CA MET A 286 35.23 7.83 6.18
C MET A 286 36.31 7.62 5.09
N ASP A 287 36.06 8.10 3.87
CA ASP A 287 37.03 8.03 2.78
C ASP A 287 38.29 8.87 3.07
N SER A 288 38.15 9.94 3.86
CA SER A 288 39.28 10.75 4.32
C SER A 288 40.23 9.97 5.24
N LEU A 289 39.76 8.90 5.88
CA LEU A 289 40.55 8.00 6.71
C LEU A 289 41.21 6.85 5.93
N ALA A 290 40.80 6.61 4.69
CA ALA A 290 41.35 5.52 3.88
C ALA A 290 42.86 5.66 3.65
N ASN A 291 43.38 6.90 3.61
CA ASN A 291 44.80 7.22 3.35
C ASN A 291 45.51 7.97 4.49
N GLN A 292 44.83 8.19 5.65
CA GLN A 292 45.35 8.97 6.77
C GLN A 292 44.99 8.32 8.11
N VAL A 293 45.88 8.39 9.08
CA VAL A 293 45.69 7.82 10.44
C VAL A 293 44.68 8.65 11.26
N SER A 294 44.52 9.92 10.92
CA SER A 294 43.59 10.84 11.58
C SER A 294 43.11 11.89 10.61
N PHE A 295 41.86 12.30 10.77
CA PHE A 295 41.23 13.38 10.00
C PHE A 295 40.61 14.40 10.94
N MET A 296 40.76 15.68 10.64
CA MET A 296 40.15 16.76 11.38
C MET A 296 38.85 17.14 10.67
N ALA A 297 37.71 16.90 11.33
CA ALA A 297 36.42 17.36 10.82
C ALA A 297 36.35 18.88 10.86
N LEU A 298 35.99 19.48 9.74
CA LEU A 298 35.79 20.93 9.61
C LEU A 298 34.32 21.26 9.72
N ILE A 299 33.96 22.38 10.33
CA ILE A 299 32.58 22.86 10.40
C ILE A 299 32.18 23.40 9.02
N ASN A 300 31.04 22.96 8.50
CA ASN A 300 30.41 23.52 7.32
C ASN A 300 29.69 24.81 7.70
N ASP A 301 30.19 25.95 7.28
CA ASP A 301 29.48 27.22 7.42
C ASP A 301 28.47 27.37 6.27
N ILE A 302 27.23 26.96 6.51
CA ILE A 302 26.14 27.00 5.54
C ILE A 302 25.20 28.19 5.76
N ASN A 303 25.39 28.99 6.82
CA ASN A 303 24.58 30.17 7.20
C ASN A 303 23.08 29.85 7.38
N LEU A 304 22.74 28.71 7.98
CA LEU A 304 21.33 28.31 8.21
C LEU A 304 20.93 28.28 9.69
N ASP A 305 21.82 28.61 10.62
CA ASP A 305 21.62 28.48 12.07
C ASP A 305 20.37 29.22 12.53
N ASP A 306 20.21 30.49 12.10
CA ASP A 306 19.07 31.32 12.48
C ASP A 306 17.74 30.81 11.90
N GLN A 307 17.77 30.25 10.70
CA GLN A 307 16.58 29.69 10.04
C GLN A 307 16.15 28.37 10.68
N LEU A 308 17.10 27.45 10.93
CA LEU A 308 16.84 26.16 11.58
C LEU A 308 16.47 26.32 13.06
N PHE A 309 16.91 27.38 13.73
CA PHE A 309 16.50 27.71 15.09
C PHE A 309 15.06 28.23 15.15
N ARG A 310 14.58 28.87 14.07
CA ARG A 310 13.23 29.45 13.99
C ARG A 310 12.15 28.40 13.77
N TYR A 311 12.43 27.35 13.02
CA TYR A 311 11.51 26.29 12.62
C TYR A 311 11.84 24.94 13.28
#